data_a974a0df6056295c089ac35abf46a9f1
#
_entry.id   a974a0df6056295c089ac35abf46a9f1
#
_cell.length_a   1.000
_cell.length_b   1.000
_cell.length_c   1.000
_cell.angle_alpha   90.00
_cell.angle_beta   90.00
_cell.angle_gamma   90.00
#
_symmetry.space_group_name_H-M   'P 1'
#
loop_
_entity.id
_entity.type
_entity.pdbx_description
1 polymer ?
#
loop_
_entity_poly.entity_id
_entity_poly.type
_entity_poly.pdbx_seq_one_letter_code
_entity_poly.pdbx_strand_id
1 'polypeptide(L)'
;MTAIAAVCRHELRLLLYTPLSYLFIVGFLLSLSSAIFLIADFYGTDEASIQLMLLFTPWVGIVLVPALAMGMWANEQLDKSAELTATLPLPVISVVAGKFLAGFLVLLMTLAFTAPFPVTVAFLGEPDFMCMAAGYLALALMLGLFFAISLFAAVLVRNQVGGFVVGLGILFVLMLMGWDVFTNLLKGILAPEAIEGLSLYSPRTWLLRMGDGSIELAAIFYFVAGTGAALTGTGMMISKKTALFHLRKPAVGLGAFSILLLLALVTPLANLPLALDWTAEKEFSLHSGTMDVIGKLLLSKLIFFFLPL
;
A
#
# COMPACT_ATOMS: atom_id res chain seq x y z
N MET A 1 6.59 26.82 -9.68
CA MET A 1 6.57 25.54 -8.94
C MET A 1 5.19 25.32 -8.37
N THR A 2 4.63 24.12 -8.51
CA THR A 2 3.32 23.84 -7.90
C THR A 2 3.46 23.85 -6.37
N ALA A 3 2.41 24.28 -5.64
CA ALA A 3 2.40 24.32 -4.18
C ALA A 3 2.81 22.97 -3.56
N ILE A 4 2.37 21.86 -4.16
CA ILE A 4 2.72 20.51 -3.74
C ILE A 4 4.24 20.27 -3.78
N ALA A 5 4.91 20.64 -4.88
CA ALA A 5 6.36 20.45 -5.01
C ALA A 5 7.16 21.29 -4.01
N ALA A 6 6.71 22.48 -3.70
CA ALA A 6 7.35 23.34 -2.68
C ALA A 6 7.25 22.71 -1.29
N VAL A 7 6.05 22.25 -0.90
CA VAL A 7 5.83 21.56 0.39
C VAL A 7 6.64 20.24 0.43
N CYS A 8 6.56 19.43 -0.59
CA CYS A 8 7.32 18.17 -0.66
C CYS A 8 8.82 18.39 -0.48
N ARG A 9 9.41 19.39 -1.17
CA ARG A 9 10.84 19.70 -1.03
C ARG A 9 11.21 20.19 0.36
N HIS A 10 10.34 20.98 0.98
CA HIS A 10 10.54 21.45 2.35
C HIS A 10 10.50 20.29 3.35
N GLU A 11 9.45 19.47 3.31
CA GLU A 11 9.27 18.30 4.18
C GLU A 11 10.37 17.26 3.99
N LEU A 12 10.75 16.99 2.75
CA LEU A 12 11.83 16.05 2.46
C LEU A 12 13.16 16.50 3.06
N ARG A 13 13.47 17.81 3.00
CA ARG A 13 14.66 18.36 3.66
C ARG A 13 14.57 18.17 5.17
N LEU A 14 13.43 18.49 5.78
CA LEU A 14 13.24 18.30 7.22
C LEU A 14 13.46 16.83 7.61
N LEU A 15 12.87 15.88 6.87
CA LEU A 15 13.07 14.46 7.11
C LEU A 15 14.53 14.04 6.99
N LEU A 16 15.22 14.49 5.94
CA LEU A 16 16.63 14.14 5.73
C LEU A 16 17.60 14.79 6.72
N TYR A 17 17.21 15.91 7.36
CA TYR A 17 18.01 16.52 8.41
C TYR A 17 17.70 15.97 9.81
N THR A 18 16.59 15.23 9.97
CA THR A 18 16.24 14.64 11.26
C THR A 18 16.90 13.26 11.44
N PRO A 19 17.47 12.96 12.62
CA PRO A 19 18.02 11.63 12.94
C PRO A 19 17.00 10.50 12.82
N LEU A 20 15.71 10.82 12.99
CA LEU A 20 14.62 9.86 12.95
C LEU A 20 14.54 9.11 11.61
N SER A 21 14.76 9.80 10.49
CA SER A 21 14.71 9.17 9.16
C SER A 21 15.86 8.19 8.94
N TYR A 22 17.05 8.52 9.44
CA TYR A 22 18.19 7.59 9.36
C TYR A 22 17.98 6.38 10.26
N LEU A 23 17.47 6.60 11.48
CA LEU A 23 17.11 5.52 12.40
C LEU A 23 16.05 4.60 11.79
N PHE A 24 15.06 5.19 11.09
CA PHE A 24 14.05 4.44 10.35
C PHE A 24 14.70 3.58 9.25
N ILE A 25 15.53 4.16 8.38
CA ILE A 25 16.17 3.44 7.26
C ILE A 25 17.01 2.29 7.79
N VAL A 26 17.90 2.56 8.76
CA VAL A 26 18.78 1.54 9.35
C VAL A 26 17.96 0.48 10.07
N GLY A 27 16.99 0.89 10.88
CA GLY A 27 16.11 -0.04 11.61
C GLY A 27 15.30 -0.93 10.67
N PHE A 28 14.80 -0.37 9.55
CA PHE A 28 14.07 -1.13 8.54
C PHE A 28 14.97 -2.18 7.87
N LEU A 29 16.15 -1.76 7.42
CA LEU A 29 17.12 -2.65 6.76
C LEU A 29 17.61 -3.75 7.71
N LEU A 30 17.95 -3.41 8.95
CA LEU A 30 18.40 -4.39 9.94
C LEU A 30 17.29 -5.38 10.30
N SER A 31 16.08 -4.90 10.55
CA SER A 31 14.93 -5.76 10.88
C SER A 31 14.58 -6.70 9.72
N LEU A 32 14.56 -6.18 8.50
CA LEU A 32 14.26 -6.97 7.31
C LEU A 32 15.36 -7.99 7.03
N SER A 33 16.62 -7.58 7.07
CA SER A 33 17.76 -8.50 6.87
C SER A 33 17.80 -9.57 7.94
N SER A 34 17.57 -9.21 9.21
CA SER A 34 17.50 -10.20 10.31
C SER A 34 16.35 -11.18 10.09
N ALA A 35 15.20 -10.72 9.63
CA ALA A 35 14.06 -11.60 9.36
C ALA A 35 14.36 -12.59 8.22
N ILE A 36 14.97 -12.12 7.13
CA ILE A 36 15.27 -12.95 5.97
C ILE A 36 16.41 -13.94 6.25
N PHE A 37 17.52 -13.46 6.84
CA PHE A 37 18.73 -14.30 6.97
C PHE A 37 18.79 -15.11 8.25
N LEU A 38 18.24 -14.60 9.39
CA LEU A 38 18.31 -15.28 10.67
C LEU A 38 17.05 -16.07 11.02
N ILE A 39 15.86 -15.55 10.67
CA ILE A 39 14.58 -16.19 11.04
C ILE A 39 14.15 -17.18 9.96
N ALA A 40 14.23 -16.77 8.68
CA ALA A 40 13.77 -17.60 7.56
C ALA A 40 14.86 -18.53 7.02
N ASP A 41 16.09 -18.43 7.50
CA ASP A 41 17.23 -19.24 7.03
C ASP A 41 17.33 -19.29 5.48
N PHE A 42 17.44 -18.10 4.87
CA PHE A 42 17.43 -17.90 3.43
C PHE A 42 18.35 -18.85 2.67
N TYR A 43 19.54 -19.13 3.24
CA TYR A 43 20.51 -20.03 2.60
C TYR A 43 20.16 -21.53 2.73
N GLY A 44 19.26 -21.88 3.66
CA GLY A 44 18.81 -23.26 3.86
C GLY A 44 17.58 -23.63 3.01
N THR A 45 16.91 -22.65 2.38
CA THR A 45 15.67 -22.90 1.60
C THR A 45 15.91 -23.29 0.15
N ASP A 46 17.14 -23.15 -0.37
CA ASP A 46 17.51 -23.41 -1.78
C ASP A 46 16.60 -22.73 -2.83
N GLU A 47 15.85 -21.68 -2.43
CA GLU A 47 14.96 -20.95 -3.32
C GLU A 47 15.55 -19.58 -3.68
N ALA A 48 15.85 -19.39 -4.97
CA ALA A 48 16.31 -18.11 -5.52
C ALA A 48 15.11 -17.18 -5.83
N SER A 49 14.38 -16.75 -4.79
CA SER A 49 13.20 -15.90 -4.95
C SER A 49 13.18 -14.72 -3.95
N ILE A 50 12.41 -13.68 -4.29
CA ILE A 50 12.18 -12.55 -3.38
C ILE A 50 10.99 -12.78 -2.43
N GLN A 51 10.39 -13.98 -2.41
CA GLN A 51 9.18 -14.26 -1.64
C GLN A 51 9.36 -13.97 -0.14
N LEU A 52 10.55 -14.28 0.43
CA LEU A 52 10.85 -13.95 1.82
C LEU A 52 10.78 -12.43 2.09
N MET A 53 11.25 -11.63 1.15
CA MET A 53 11.15 -10.17 1.25
C MET A 53 9.68 -9.72 1.23
N LEU A 54 8.86 -10.30 0.35
CA LEU A 54 7.42 -10.02 0.28
C LEU A 54 6.70 -10.47 1.55
N LEU A 55 7.14 -11.55 2.17
CA LEU A 55 6.56 -12.07 3.40
C LEU A 55 6.86 -11.19 4.61
N PHE A 56 8.12 -10.74 4.79
CA PHE A 56 8.54 -10.04 6.01
C PHE A 56 8.40 -8.52 5.93
N THR A 57 8.52 -7.90 4.74
CA THR A 57 8.41 -6.44 4.59
C THR A 57 7.11 -5.88 5.18
N PRO A 58 5.92 -6.49 4.97
CA PRO A 58 4.69 -6.00 5.58
C PRO A 58 4.76 -5.93 7.11
N TRP A 59 5.29 -6.96 7.76
CA TRP A 59 5.38 -7.03 9.22
C TRP A 59 6.33 -5.98 9.80
N VAL A 60 7.47 -5.77 9.18
CA VAL A 60 8.40 -4.69 9.52
C VAL A 60 7.74 -3.33 9.27
N GLY A 61 7.03 -3.19 8.14
CA GLY A 61 6.31 -1.98 7.74
C GLY A 61 5.21 -1.57 8.71
N ILE A 62 4.42 -2.52 9.26
CA ILE A 62 3.36 -2.24 10.23
C ILE A 62 3.89 -1.45 11.43
N VAL A 63 5.11 -1.73 11.87
CA VAL A 63 5.71 -1.08 13.05
C VAL A 63 6.44 0.20 12.64
N LEU A 64 7.31 0.12 11.64
CA LEU A 64 8.22 1.22 11.33
C LEU A 64 7.59 2.35 10.53
N VAL A 65 6.64 2.05 9.63
CA VAL A 65 6.00 3.10 8.82
C VAL A 65 5.16 4.07 9.66
N PRO A 66 4.34 3.63 10.63
CA PRO A 66 3.68 4.56 11.55
C PRO A 66 4.67 5.37 12.40
N ALA A 67 5.83 4.79 12.77
CA ALA A 67 6.86 5.51 13.51
C ALA A 67 7.46 6.67 12.69
N LEU A 68 7.64 6.49 11.38
CA LEU A 68 8.05 7.57 10.48
C LEU A 68 6.96 8.65 10.36
N ALA A 69 5.71 8.23 10.17
CA ALA A 69 4.58 9.14 9.94
C ALA A 69 4.24 9.99 11.17
N MET A 70 4.37 9.45 12.39
CA MET A 70 4.03 10.16 13.62
C MET A 70 4.87 11.43 13.81
N GLY A 71 6.14 11.43 13.38
CA GLY A 71 7.05 12.57 13.51
C GLY A 71 6.65 13.75 12.63
N MET A 72 5.97 13.52 11.52
CA MET A 72 5.67 14.56 10.53
C MET A 72 4.58 15.56 10.98
N TRP A 73 3.66 15.12 11.84
CA TRP A 73 2.58 15.99 12.36
C TRP A 73 2.85 16.49 13.79
N ALA A 74 3.66 15.77 14.56
CA ALA A 74 3.91 16.09 15.96
C ALA A 74 4.63 17.42 16.14
N ASN A 75 5.62 17.71 15.30
CA ASN A 75 6.38 18.96 15.36
C ASN A 75 5.48 20.18 15.09
N GLU A 76 4.57 20.10 14.13
CA GLU A 76 3.63 21.19 13.82
C GLU A 76 2.62 21.45 14.95
N GLN A 77 2.22 20.41 15.68
CA GLN A 77 1.29 20.56 16.82
C GLN A 77 1.99 21.15 18.04
N LEU A 78 3.27 20.89 18.23
CA LEU A 78 4.07 21.41 19.35
C LEU A 78 4.50 22.87 19.13
N ASP A 79 4.89 23.24 17.90
CA ASP A 79 5.50 24.52 17.59
C ASP A 79 4.47 25.62 17.23
N LYS A 80 3.15 25.34 17.32
CA LYS A 80 2.08 26.23 16.84
C LYS A 80 2.26 26.68 15.36
N SER A 81 3.17 26.04 14.64
CA SER A 81 3.40 26.31 13.22
C SER A 81 2.20 25.89 12.36
N ALA A 82 1.31 25.05 12.89
CA ALA A 82 0.01 24.77 12.30
C ALA A 82 -0.84 26.06 12.10
N GLU A 83 -0.74 27.05 13.00
CA GLU A 83 -1.40 28.35 12.86
C GLU A 83 -0.76 29.19 11.75
N LEU A 84 0.58 29.14 11.62
CA LEU A 84 1.30 29.80 10.53
C LEU A 84 1.02 29.13 9.17
N THR A 85 0.94 27.81 9.11
CA THR A 85 0.58 27.08 7.89
C THR A 85 -0.87 27.35 7.49
N ALA A 86 -1.76 27.58 8.46
CA ALA A 86 -3.15 27.97 8.22
C ALA A 86 -3.31 29.42 7.71
N THR A 87 -2.34 30.31 7.96
CA THR A 87 -2.34 31.69 7.42
C THR A 87 -1.79 31.76 5.99
N LEU A 88 -1.05 30.74 5.54
CA LEU A 88 -0.63 30.64 4.15
C LEU A 88 -1.82 30.29 3.26
N PRO A 89 -1.99 30.94 2.10
CA PRO A 89 -3.10 30.65 1.17
C PRO A 89 -2.86 29.35 0.38
N LEU A 90 -2.51 28.27 1.09
CA LEU A 90 -2.27 26.96 0.49
C LEU A 90 -3.49 26.04 0.69
N PRO A 91 -3.97 25.36 -0.34
CA PRO A 91 -5.03 24.39 -0.16
C PRO A 91 -4.52 23.22 0.70
N VAL A 92 -5.32 22.80 1.68
CA VAL A 92 -4.98 21.69 2.62
C VAL A 92 -4.52 20.43 1.90
N ILE A 93 -5.13 20.13 0.75
CA ILE A 93 -4.75 18.97 -0.06
C ILE A 93 -3.30 19.05 -0.57
N SER A 94 -2.78 20.25 -0.86
CA SER A 94 -1.39 20.44 -1.28
C SER A 94 -0.41 20.17 -0.14
N VAL A 95 -0.78 20.49 1.09
CA VAL A 95 0.03 20.22 2.28
C VAL A 95 0.06 18.72 2.55
N VAL A 96 -1.10 18.07 2.56
CA VAL A 96 -1.20 16.61 2.79
C VAL A 96 -0.47 15.82 1.70
N ALA A 97 -0.69 16.17 0.44
CA ALA A 97 -0.02 15.51 -0.69
C ALA A 97 1.49 15.76 -0.68
N GLY A 98 1.94 16.97 -0.32
CA GLY A 98 3.36 17.29 -0.20
C GLY A 98 4.05 16.50 0.91
N LYS A 99 3.43 16.37 2.09
CA LYS A 99 3.92 15.53 3.20
C LYS A 99 3.96 14.05 2.81
N PHE A 100 2.87 13.56 2.19
CA PHE A 100 2.83 12.19 1.71
C PHE A 100 3.97 11.91 0.72
N LEU A 101 4.16 12.74 -0.29
CA LEU A 101 5.22 12.56 -1.28
C LEU A 101 6.61 12.60 -0.65
N ALA A 102 6.86 13.47 0.32
CA ALA A 102 8.14 13.55 1.01
C ALA A 102 8.46 12.26 1.77
N GLY A 103 7.53 11.75 2.58
CA GLY A 103 7.73 10.50 3.31
C GLY A 103 7.74 9.27 2.38
N PHE A 104 6.93 9.27 1.34
CA PHE A 104 6.95 8.21 0.33
C PHE A 104 8.29 8.13 -0.41
N LEU A 105 8.93 9.26 -0.70
CA LEU A 105 10.29 9.28 -1.26
C LEU A 105 11.32 8.68 -0.29
N VAL A 106 11.20 8.90 1.01
CA VAL A 106 12.05 8.25 2.02
C VAL A 106 11.82 6.73 2.03
N LEU A 107 10.57 6.28 1.92
CA LEU A 107 10.24 4.85 1.83
C LEU A 107 10.80 4.22 0.54
N LEU A 108 10.67 4.89 -0.59
CA LEU A 108 11.26 4.42 -1.86
C LEU A 108 12.78 4.37 -1.79
N MET A 109 13.41 5.34 -1.13
CA MET A 109 14.86 5.32 -0.89
C MET A 109 15.24 4.13 0.01
N THR A 110 14.46 3.87 1.06
CA THR A 110 14.67 2.70 1.93
C THR A 110 14.52 1.40 1.16
N LEU A 111 13.49 1.30 0.31
CA LEU A 111 13.28 0.14 -0.55
C LEU A 111 14.42 -0.01 -1.58
N ALA A 112 14.95 1.09 -2.12
CA ALA A 112 16.11 1.03 -3.01
C ALA A 112 17.37 0.52 -2.30
N PHE A 113 17.55 0.79 -1.01
CA PHE A 113 18.65 0.23 -0.22
C PHE A 113 18.52 -1.27 0.06
N THR A 114 17.36 -1.89 -0.18
CA THR A 114 17.21 -3.36 -0.15
C THR A 114 17.70 -4.02 -1.45
N ALA A 115 18.09 -3.27 -2.48
CA ALA A 115 18.57 -3.79 -3.77
C ALA A 115 19.73 -4.82 -3.69
N PRO A 116 20.62 -4.81 -2.67
CA PRO A 116 21.59 -5.90 -2.51
C PRO A 116 20.96 -7.28 -2.38
N PHE A 117 19.73 -7.39 -1.84
CA PHE A 117 19.05 -8.67 -1.70
C PHE A 117 18.68 -9.31 -3.05
N PRO A 118 17.95 -8.68 -3.99
CA PRO A 118 17.73 -9.25 -5.32
C PRO A 118 19.02 -9.48 -6.11
N VAL A 119 20.06 -8.68 -5.89
CA VAL A 119 21.38 -8.93 -6.49
C VAL A 119 21.96 -10.25 -5.95
N THR A 120 21.86 -10.51 -4.65
CA THR A 120 22.29 -11.77 -4.03
C THR A 120 21.51 -12.95 -4.61
N VAL A 121 20.18 -12.81 -4.75
CA VAL A 121 19.32 -13.83 -5.36
C VAL A 121 19.74 -14.14 -6.79
N ALA A 122 20.09 -13.10 -7.59
CA ALA A 122 20.55 -13.26 -8.96
C ALA A 122 21.92 -13.97 -9.08
N PHE A 123 22.78 -13.87 -8.06
CA PHE A 123 24.04 -14.61 -8.02
C PHE A 123 23.89 -16.07 -7.58
N LEU A 124 22.85 -16.39 -6.81
CA LEU A 124 22.61 -17.72 -6.26
C LEU A 124 21.81 -18.62 -7.21
N GLY A 125 21.06 -18.06 -8.15
CA GLY A 125 20.20 -18.80 -9.05
C GLY A 125 19.84 -18.03 -10.31
N GLU A 126 18.85 -18.52 -11.05
CA GLU A 126 18.27 -17.88 -12.24
C GLU A 126 16.87 -17.31 -11.90
N PRO A 127 16.78 -16.18 -11.17
CA PRO A 127 15.49 -15.64 -10.78
C PRO A 127 14.79 -14.98 -11.97
N ASP A 128 13.46 -15.01 -11.96
CA ASP A 128 12.66 -14.20 -12.89
C ASP A 128 12.71 -12.72 -12.49
N PHE A 129 13.48 -11.92 -13.26
CA PHE A 129 13.64 -10.48 -13.02
C PHE A 129 12.33 -9.71 -13.15
N MET A 130 11.40 -10.16 -14.00
CA MET A 130 10.10 -9.50 -14.16
C MET A 130 9.22 -9.73 -12.93
N CYS A 131 9.22 -10.95 -12.40
CA CYS A 131 8.57 -11.27 -11.14
C CYS A 131 9.15 -10.43 -9.99
N MET A 132 10.48 -10.30 -9.91
CA MET A 132 11.14 -9.45 -8.92
C MET A 132 10.72 -7.98 -9.05
N ALA A 133 10.66 -7.44 -10.27
CA ALA A 133 10.23 -6.07 -10.51
C ALA A 133 8.76 -5.84 -10.12
N ALA A 134 7.88 -6.80 -10.43
CA ALA A 134 6.47 -6.77 -10.02
C ALA A 134 6.35 -6.78 -8.48
N GLY A 135 7.12 -7.61 -7.80
CA GLY A 135 7.18 -7.66 -6.33
C GLY A 135 7.66 -6.34 -5.71
N TYR A 136 8.70 -5.71 -6.25
CA TYR A 136 9.15 -4.39 -5.79
C TYR A 136 8.12 -3.30 -6.03
N LEU A 137 7.41 -3.33 -7.16
CA LEU A 137 6.30 -2.42 -7.43
C LEU A 137 5.18 -2.60 -6.40
N ALA A 138 4.83 -3.85 -6.11
CA ALA A 138 3.82 -4.17 -5.10
C ALA A 138 4.22 -3.68 -3.70
N LEU A 139 5.49 -3.88 -3.30
CA LEU A 139 6.03 -3.36 -2.04
C LEU A 139 5.99 -1.83 -1.98
N ALA A 140 6.36 -1.14 -3.06
CA ALA A 140 6.30 0.31 -3.11
C ALA A 140 4.86 0.83 -2.93
N LEU A 141 3.89 0.23 -3.63
CA LEU A 141 2.47 0.58 -3.53
C LEU A 141 1.92 0.30 -2.12
N MET A 142 2.26 -0.85 -1.54
CA MET A 142 1.84 -1.22 -0.19
C MET A 142 2.42 -0.29 0.87
N LEU A 143 3.72 0.02 0.81
CA LEU A 143 4.36 0.97 1.73
C LEU A 143 3.75 2.37 1.60
N GLY A 144 3.38 2.78 0.38
CA GLY A 144 2.65 4.02 0.14
C GLY A 144 1.28 4.03 0.84
N LEU A 145 0.51 2.95 0.73
CA LEU A 145 -0.76 2.78 1.43
C LEU A 145 -0.57 2.81 2.96
N PHE A 146 0.41 2.06 3.48
CA PHE A 146 0.73 2.03 4.91
C PHE A 146 1.05 3.43 5.43
N PHE A 147 1.85 4.17 4.67
CA PHE A 147 2.22 5.53 5.05
C PHE A 147 1.03 6.50 5.02
N ALA A 148 0.17 6.41 4.01
CA ALA A 148 -1.04 7.23 3.93
C ALA A 148 -2.01 6.96 5.11
N ILE A 149 -2.22 5.68 5.46
CA ILE A 149 -3.01 5.29 6.63
C ILE A 149 -2.37 5.79 7.92
N SER A 150 -1.05 5.71 8.04
CA SER A 150 -0.32 6.19 9.21
C SER A 150 -0.39 7.72 9.37
N LEU A 151 -0.34 8.46 8.25
CA LEU A 151 -0.58 9.92 8.26
C LEU A 151 -2.01 10.24 8.72
N PHE A 152 -2.99 9.49 8.26
CA PHE A 152 -4.37 9.65 8.70
C PHE A 152 -4.52 9.38 10.21
N ALA A 153 -3.94 8.28 10.70
CA ALA A 153 -3.95 7.93 12.12
C ALA A 153 -3.28 9.00 13.00
N ALA A 154 -2.15 9.56 12.53
CA ALA A 154 -1.44 10.62 13.25
C ALA A 154 -2.27 11.92 13.40
N VAL A 155 -3.18 12.20 12.46
CA VAL A 155 -4.09 13.36 12.57
C VAL A 155 -5.29 13.09 13.47
N LEU A 156 -5.73 11.82 13.59
CA LEU A 156 -6.86 11.47 14.45
C LEU A 156 -6.60 11.77 15.94
N VAL A 157 -5.38 11.56 16.38
CA VAL A 157 -4.97 11.69 17.79
C VAL A 157 -4.12 12.94 18.00
N ARG A 158 -4.20 13.55 19.17
CA ARG A 158 -3.48 14.80 19.48
C ARG A 158 -2.02 14.57 19.92
N ASN A 159 -1.66 13.34 20.27
CA ASN A 159 -0.31 13.01 20.72
C ASN A 159 0.38 12.06 19.74
N GLN A 160 1.70 12.17 19.68
CA GLN A 160 2.56 11.41 18.78
C GLN A 160 2.45 9.90 19.01
N VAL A 161 2.53 9.46 20.26
CA VAL A 161 2.47 8.04 20.63
C VAL A 161 1.10 7.44 20.31
N GLY A 162 0.02 8.18 20.59
CA GLY A 162 -1.33 7.74 20.24
C GLY A 162 -1.52 7.58 18.73
N GLY A 163 -0.99 8.51 17.94
CA GLY A 163 -1.01 8.40 16.47
C GLY A 163 -0.28 7.16 15.97
N PHE A 164 0.87 6.86 16.55
CA PHE A 164 1.63 5.63 16.27
C PHE A 164 0.81 4.38 16.60
N VAL A 165 0.25 4.29 17.82
CA VAL A 165 -0.51 3.11 18.27
C VAL A 165 -1.75 2.88 17.40
N VAL A 166 -2.48 3.95 17.08
CA VAL A 166 -3.66 3.86 16.21
C VAL A 166 -3.27 3.43 14.80
N GLY A 167 -2.20 4.00 14.22
CA GLY A 167 -1.69 3.61 12.90
C GLY A 167 -1.28 2.15 12.86
N LEU A 168 -0.49 1.71 13.83
CA LEU A 168 -0.08 0.32 14.00
C LEU A 168 -1.30 -0.61 14.12
N GLY A 169 -2.28 -0.24 14.95
CA GLY A 169 -3.51 -1.03 15.15
C GLY A 169 -4.32 -1.18 13.86
N ILE A 170 -4.53 -0.10 13.10
CA ILE A 170 -5.25 -0.16 11.82
C ILE A 170 -4.51 -1.06 10.82
N LEU A 171 -3.20 -0.87 10.65
CA LEU A 171 -2.40 -1.66 9.72
C LEU A 171 -2.37 -3.15 10.12
N PHE A 172 -2.25 -3.42 11.42
CA PHE A 172 -2.25 -4.78 11.94
C PHE A 172 -3.58 -5.49 11.65
N VAL A 173 -4.73 -4.83 11.89
CA VAL A 173 -6.05 -5.38 11.59
C VAL A 173 -6.20 -5.65 10.08
N LEU A 174 -5.76 -4.71 9.22
CA LEU A 174 -5.81 -4.90 7.77
C LEU A 174 -4.97 -6.10 7.32
N MET A 175 -3.80 -6.31 7.93
CA MET A 175 -2.94 -7.46 7.60
C MET A 175 -3.54 -8.77 8.10
N LEU A 176 -4.17 -8.80 9.27
CA LEU A 176 -4.83 -9.99 9.79
C LEU A 176 -5.93 -10.51 8.86
N MET A 177 -6.67 -9.63 8.18
CA MET A 177 -7.77 -10.01 7.28
C MET A 177 -7.32 -10.93 6.13
N GLY A 178 -6.05 -10.85 5.71
CA GLY A 178 -5.47 -11.72 4.67
C GLY A 178 -4.48 -12.76 5.21
N TRP A 179 -4.37 -12.93 6.52
CA TRP A 179 -3.46 -13.90 7.09
C TRP A 179 -4.13 -15.25 7.26
N ASP A 180 -3.56 -16.30 6.67
CA ASP A 180 -4.15 -17.64 6.59
C ASP A 180 -4.51 -18.23 7.95
N VAL A 181 -3.69 -17.97 8.99
CA VAL A 181 -3.96 -18.43 10.35
C VAL A 181 -5.24 -17.78 10.88
N PHE A 182 -5.42 -16.48 10.66
CA PHE A 182 -6.61 -15.75 11.11
C PHE A 182 -7.85 -16.14 10.31
N THR A 183 -7.75 -16.25 8.98
CA THR A 183 -8.86 -16.66 8.12
C THR A 183 -9.31 -18.09 8.42
N ASN A 184 -8.38 -19.00 8.75
CA ASN A 184 -8.70 -20.35 9.16
C ASN A 184 -9.47 -20.40 10.50
N LEU A 185 -9.16 -19.53 11.46
CA LEU A 185 -9.92 -19.40 12.70
C LEU A 185 -11.38 -18.94 12.45
N LEU A 186 -11.58 -18.10 11.42
CA LEU A 186 -12.90 -17.60 11.05
C LEU A 186 -13.76 -18.63 10.29
N LYS A 187 -13.17 -19.67 9.69
CA LYS A 187 -13.91 -20.72 8.95
C LYS A 187 -14.96 -21.45 9.80
N GLY A 188 -14.82 -21.43 11.12
CA GLY A 188 -15.82 -21.99 12.04
C GLY A 188 -16.98 -21.05 12.39
N ILE A 189 -16.89 -19.75 12.04
CA ILE A 189 -17.81 -18.70 12.46
C ILE A 189 -18.50 -18.04 11.26
N LEU A 190 -17.76 -17.86 10.15
CA LEU A 190 -18.19 -17.13 8.96
C LEU A 190 -18.30 -18.08 7.76
N ALA A 191 -19.22 -17.77 6.84
CA ALA A 191 -19.33 -18.45 5.56
C ALA A 191 -18.04 -18.24 4.71
N PRO A 192 -17.64 -19.23 3.89
CA PRO A 192 -16.44 -19.14 3.05
C PRO A 192 -16.41 -17.89 2.17
N GLU A 193 -17.54 -17.51 1.58
CA GLU A 193 -17.70 -16.32 0.74
C GLU A 193 -17.39 -15.01 1.49
N ALA A 194 -17.79 -14.94 2.77
CA ALA A 194 -17.52 -13.78 3.63
C ALA A 194 -16.04 -13.68 3.99
N ILE A 195 -15.35 -14.80 4.18
CA ILE A 195 -13.92 -14.86 4.47
C ILE A 195 -13.12 -14.43 3.22
N GLU A 196 -13.52 -14.91 2.06
CA GLU A 196 -12.91 -14.52 0.79
C GLU A 196 -13.09 -13.02 0.54
N GLY A 197 -14.31 -12.49 0.70
CA GLY A 197 -14.60 -11.07 0.63
C GLY A 197 -13.77 -10.24 1.60
N LEU A 198 -13.57 -10.72 2.83
CA LEU A 198 -12.75 -10.05 3.85
C LEU A 198 -11.27 -10.01 3.46
N SER A 199 -10.74 -11.09 2.90
CA SER A 199 -9.35 -11.20 2.48
C SER A 199 -8.99 -10.22 1.36
N LEU A 200 -9.95 -9.85 0.50
CA LEU A 200 -9.75 -8.86 -0.57
C LEU A 200 -9.47 -7.44 -0.04
N TYR A 201 -9.82 -7.13 1.20
CA TYR A 201 -9.48 -5.85 1.82
C TYR A 201 -8.10 -5.85 2.47
N SER A 202 -7.38 -6.98 2.49
CA SER A 202 -6.04 -7.06 3.03
C SER A 202 -4.98 -6.64 2.00
N PRO A 203 -4.05 -5.74 2.37
CA PRO A 203 -2.89 -5.41 1.54
C PRO A 203 -2.01 -6.63 1.23
N ARG A 204 -1.97 -7.62 2.15
CA ARG A 204 -1.19 -8.83 1.99
C ARG A 204 -1.65 -9.67 0.79
N THR A 205 -2.95 -9.83 0.61
CA THR A 205 -3.54 -10.61 -0.50
C THR A 205 -3.08 -10.06 -1.85
N TRP A 206 -3.16 -8.75 -2.04
CA TRP A 206 -2.75 -8.09 -3.28
C TRP A 206 -1.24 -8.08 -3.47
N LEU A 207 -0.48 -7.92 -2.37
CA LEU A 207 0.98 -8.01 -2.40
C LEU A 207 1.47 -9.36 -2.92
N LEU A 208 0.94 -10.46 -2.36
CA LEU A 208 1.35 -11.80 -2.74
C LEU A 208 0.96 -12.11 -4.19
N ARG A 209 -0.26 -11.77 -4.63
CA ARG A 209 -0.68 -11.94 -6.02
C ARG A 209 0.25 -11.23 -7.01
N MET A 210 0.62 -9.98 -6.71
CA MET A 210 1.59 -9.26 -7.56
C MET A 210 3.00 -9.85 -7.45
N GLY A 211 3.35 -10.39 -6.29
CA GLY A 211 4.65 -11.03 -6.04
C GLY A 211 4.88 -12.30 -6.86
N ASP A 212 3.81 -12.99 -7.25
CA ASP A 212 3.86 -14.17 -8.14
C ASP A 212 4.05 -13.78 -9.62
N GLY A 213 4.29 -12.49 -9.93
CA GLY A 213 4.54 -12.00 -11.29
C GLY A 213 3.29 -11.57 -12.06
N SER A 214 2.10 -11.70 -11.48
CA SER A 214 0.86 -11.23 -12.11
C SER A 214 0.51 -9.81 -11.67
N ILE A 215 0.67 -8.82 -12.56
CA ILE A 215 0.22 -7.45 -12.27
C ILE A 215 -1.26 -7.34 -12.57
N GLU A 216 -2.07 -7.46 -11.53
CA GLU A 216 -3.50 -7.26 -11.61
C GLU A 216 -3.86 -5.76 -11.53
N LEU A 217 -4.68 -5.29 -12.47
CA LEU A 217 -5.19 -3.91 -12.43
C LEU A 217 -5.96 -3.63 -11.13
N ALA A 218 -6.65 -4.65 -10.60
CA ALA A 218 -7.35 -4.58 -9.33
C ALA A 218 -6.43 -4.28 -8.15
N ALA A 219 -5.23 -4.87 -8.11
CA ALA A 219 -4.24 -4.62 -7.07
C ALA A 219 -3.72 -3.17 -7.11
N ILE A 220 -3.38 -2.67 -8.30
CA ILE A 220 -2.96 -1.26 -8.45
C ILE A 220 -4.09 -0.33 -8.02
N PHE A 221 -5.33 -0.60 -8.47
CA PHE A 221 -6.49 0.17 -8.08
C PHE A 221 -6.70 0.17 -6.56
N TYR A 222 -6.60 -1.00 -5.90
CA TYR A 222 -6.73 -1.13 -4.46
C TYR A 222 -5.73 -0.23 -3.72
N PHE A 223 -4.44 -0.30 -4.07
CA PHE A 223 -3.40 0.49 -3.41
C PHE A 223 -3.56 1.99 -3.67
N VAL A 224 -3.84 2.39 -4.91
CA VAL A 224 -4.00 3.81 -5.28
C VAL A 224 -5.26 4.40 -4.67
N ALA A 225 -6.40 3.71 -4.76
CA ALA A 225 -7.66 4.18 -4.19
C ALA A 225 -7.62 4.22 -2.67
N GLY A 226 -7.02 3.21 -2.02
CA GLY A 226 -6.82 3.18 -0.58
C GLY A 226 -5.92 4.32 -0.09
N THR A 227 -4.81 4.58 -0.79
CA THR A 227 -3.94 5.74 -0.52
C THR A 227 -4.70 7.05 -0.68
N GLY A 228 -5.44 7.20 -1.78
CA GLY A 228 -6.28 8.38 -2.02
C GLY A 228 -7.34 8.60 -0.93
N ALA A 229 -8.02 7.53 -0.50
CA ALA A 229 -9.01 7.57 0.57
C ALA A 229 -8.39 8.02 1.91
N ALA A 230 -7.23 7.49 2.27
CA ALA A 230 -6.52 7.87 3.50
C ALA A 230 -6.06 9.33 3.47
N LEU A 231 -5.49 9.81 2.35
CA LEU A 231 -5.03 11.20 2.20
C LEU A 231 -6.20 12.18 2.21
N THR A 232 -7.31 11.87 1.56
CA THR A 232 -8.51 12.72 1.59
C THR A 232 -9.12 12.75 2.99
N GLY A 233 -9.16 11.61 3.68
CA GLY A 233 -9.55 11.54 5.09
C GLY A 233 -8.67 12.43 5.99
N THR A 234 -7.36 12.41 5.77
CA THR A 234 -6.38 13.29 6.46
C THR A 234 -6.72 14.76 6.23
N GLY A 235 -6.94 15.15 4.97
CA GLY A 235 -7.31 16.51 4.60
C GLY A 235 -8.62 16.99 5.25
N MET A 236 -9.62 16.09 5.34
CA MET A 236 -10.89 16.39 6.02
C MET A 236 -10.70 16.63 7.51
N MET A 237 -9.88 15.80 8.18
CA MET A 237 -9.64 15.94 9.61
C MET A 237 -8.91 17.25 9.95
N ILE A 238 -7.93 17.62 9.12
CA ILE A 238 -7.21 18.90 9.27
C ILE A 238 -8.18 20.08 9.07
N SER A 239 -9.01 20.04 8.03
CA SER A 239 -10.00 21.08 7.74
C SER A 239 -11.05 21.23 8.86
N LYS A 240 -11.37 20.18 9.59
CA LYS A 240 -12.25 20.24 10.77
C LYS A 240 -11.58 20.92 11.97
N LYS A 241 -10.26 20.72 12.15
CA LYS A 241 -9.50 21.28 13.27
C LYS A 241 -9.19 22.79 13.07
N THR A 242 -8.93 23.18 11.84
CA THR A 242 -8.74 24.59 11.42
C THR A 242 -10.10 25.10 10.95
N ALA A 243 -10.70 26.08 11.59
CA ALA A 243 -12.03 26.63 11.31
C ALA A 243 -12.28 27.16 9.86
N LEU A 244 -11.53 26.72 8.88
CA LEU A 244 -11.63 27.00 7.43
C LEU A 244 -12.80 26.23 6.79
N PHE A 245 -14.00 26.49 7.30
CA PHE A 245 -15.25 25.77 6.95
C PHE A 245 -15.66 25.90 5.47
N HIS A 246 -15.17 26.90 4.74
CA HIS A 246 -15.59 27.16 3.35
C HIS A 246 -14.99 26.24 2.30
N LEU A 247 -13.86 25.54 2.58
CA LEU A 247 -13.21 24.61 1.66
C LEU A 247 -13.64 23.14 1.86
N ARG A 248 -14.63 22.90 2.69
CA ARG A 248 -15.02 21.61 3.23
C ARG A 248 -15.76 20.69 2.24
N LYS A 249 -16.55 21.26 1.34
CA LYS A 249 -17.47 20.46 0.48
C LYS A 249 -16.76 19.55 -0.54
N PRO A 250 -15.74 19.99 -1.32
CA PRO A 250 -15.13 19.11 -2.32
C PRO A 250 -14.24 18.02 -1.69
N ALA A 251 -13.52 18.32 -0.59
CA ALA A 251 -12.63 17.33 0.04
C ALA A 251 -13.42 16.18 0.71
N VAL A 252 -14.57 16.50 1.36
CA VAL A 252 -15.46 15.48 1.93
C VAL A 252 -16.04 14.59 0.83
N GLY A 253 -16.48 15.18 -0.28
CA GLY A 253 -17.02 14.45 -1.41
C GLY A 253 -15.98 13.51 -2.04
N LEU A 254 -14.75 13.99 -2.26
CA LEU A 254 -13.66 13.19 -2.81
C LEU A 254 -13.28 12.02 -1.90
N GLY A 255 -13.22 12.23 -0.58
CA GLY A 255 -12.89 11.14 0.35
C GLY A 255 -13.99 10.10 0.45
N ALA A 256 -15.23 10.53 0.58
CA ALA A 256 -16.37 9.62 0.55
C ALA A 256 -16.43 8.86 -0.79
N PHE A 257 -16.21 9.54 -1.89
CA PHE A 257 -16.15 8.94 -3.21
C PHE A 257 -15.01 7.93 -3.34
N SER A 258 -13.80 8.24 -2.85
CA SER A 258 -12.66 7.30 -2.88
C SER A 258 -12.93 6.06 -2.06
N ILE A 259 -13.53 6.20 -0.87
CA ILE A 259 -13.91 5.05 -0.02
C ILE A 259 -15.01 4.23 -0.68
N LEU A 260 -16.06 4.87 -1.19
CA LEU A 260 -17.14 4.18 -1.88
C LEU A 260 -16.64 3.49 -3.15
N LEU A 261 -15.76 4.16 -3.90
CA LEU A 261 -15.15 3.59 -5.08
C LEU A 261 -14.29 2.36 -4.73
N LEU A 262 -13.52 2.43 -3.66
CA LEU A 262 -12.75 1.29 -3.15
C LEU A 262 -13.67 0.13 -2.76
N LEU A 263 -14.70 0.39 -1.97
CA LEU A 263 -15.66 -0.63 -1.53
C LEU A 263 -16.45 -1.22 -2.71
N ALA A 264 -16.87 -0.39 -3.67
CA ALA A 264 -17.71 -0.83 -4.77
C ALA A 264 -16.94 -1.55 -5.88
N LEU A 265 -15.65 -1.22 -6.08
CA LEU A 265 -14.88 -1.72 -7.22
C LEU A 265 -13.86 -2.81 -6.85
N VAL A 266 -13.47 -2.95 -5.58
CA VAL A 266 -12.51 -3.99 -5.18
C VAL A 266 -13.03 -5.39 -5.50
N THR A 267 -14.28 -5.70 -5.14
CA THR A 267 -14.87 -7.02 -5.39
C THR A 267 -15.10 -7.32 -6.88
N PRO A 268 -15.73 -6.46 -7.70
CA PRO A 268 -15.91 -6.76 -9.10
C PRO A 268 -14.61 -6.71 -9.90
N LEU A 269 -13.65 -5.84 -9.55
CA LEU A 269 -12.34 -5.81 -10.20
C LEU A 269 -11.49 -7.02 -9.88
N ALA A 270 -11.60 -7.59 -8.67
CA ALA A 270 -10.91 -8.81 -8.29
C ALA A 270 -11.32 -10.02 -9.15
N ASN A 271 -12.52 -10.00 -9.71
CA ASN A 271 -13.06 -11.06 -10.54
C ASN A 271 -12.84 -10.80 -12.05
N LEU A 272 -12.24 -9.67 -12.43
CA LEU A 272 -11.93 -9.40 -13.83
C LEU A 272 -10.58 -10.04 -14.19
N PRO A 273 -10.50 -10.78 -15.30
CA PRO A 273 -9.26 -11.41 -15.78
C PRO A 273 -8.32 -10.37 -16.45
N LEU A 274 -8.16 -9.20 -15.84
CA LEU A 274 -7.28 -8.13 -16.31
C LEU A 274 -5.95 -8.20 -15.54
N ALA A 275 -5.23 -9.29 -15.73
CA ALA A 275 -3.88 -9.48 -15.24
C ALA A 275 -2.88 -9.43 -16.40
N LEU A 276 -1.79 -8.69 -16.21
CA LEU A 276 -0.63 -8.72 -17.10
C LEU A 276 0.35 -9.73 -16.50
N ASP A 277 0.58 -10.81 -17.23
CA ASP A 277 1.59 -11.78 -16.88
C ASP A 277 2.97 -11.25 -17.30
N TRP A 278 3.80 -10.99 -16.30
CA TRP A 278 5.17 -10.50 -16.46
C TRP A 278 6.21 -11.57 -16.20
N THR A 279 5.80 -12.81 -16.00
CA THR A 279 6.74 -13.93 -15.86
C THR A 279 7.49 -14.19 -17.16
N ALA A 280 8.76 -14.58 -17.09
CA ALA A 280 9.59 -14.87 -18.26
C ALA A 280 9.01 -16.00 -19.09
N GLU A 281 8.41 -17.01 -18.46
CA GLU A 281 7.79 -18.17 -19.10
C GLU A 281 6.29 -17.99 -19.36
N LYS A 282 5.70 -16.84 -19.00
CA LYS A 282 4.26 -16.56 -19.08
C LYS A 282 3.40 -17.66 -18.44
N GLU A 283 3.81 -18.10 -17.26
CA GLU A 283 3.17 -19.19 -16.53
C GLU A 283 1.70 -18.90 -16.18
N PHE A 284 1.32 -17.63 -16.05
CA PHE A 284 -0.05 -17.17 -15.82
C PHE A 284 -0.76 -16.70 -17.10
N SER A 285 -0.12 -16.80 -18.27
CA SER A 285 -0.81 -16.54 -19.52
C SER A 285 -1.97 -17.52 -19.65
N LEU A 286 -3.14 -17.00 -20.04
CA LEU A 286 -4.37 -17.77 -20.19
C LEU A 286 -4.07 -19.12 -20.84
N HIS A 287 -4.16 -20.17 -20.05
CA HIS A 287 -3.98 -21.55 -20.53
C HIS A 287 -4.90 -21.77 -21.71
N SER A 288 -4.47 -22.51 -22.72
CA SER A 288 -5.27 -22.78 -23.93
C SER A 288 -6.71 -23.24 -23.62
N GLY A 289 -6.93 -23.91 -22.48
CA GLY A 289 -8.24 -24.27 -21.97
C GLY A 289 -9.14 -23.07 -21.58
N THR A 290 -8.56 -21.98 -21.07
CA THR A 290 -9.32 -20.79 -20.70
C THR A 290 -9.74 -19.98 -21.94
N MET A 291 -8.90 -19.96 -22.97
CA MET A 291 -9.25 -19.37 -24.26
C MET A 291 -10.39 -20.17 -24.94
N ASP A 292 -10.42 -21.48 -24.79
CA ASP A 292 -11.51 -22.32 -25.31
C ASP A 292 -12.85 -22.09 -24.57
N VAL A 293 -12.79 -21.86 -23.25
CA VAL A 293 -13.97 -21.49 -22.45
C VAL A 293 -14.47 -20.07 -22.80
N ILE A 294 -13.56 -19.10 -22.94
CA ILE A 294 -13.91 -17.75 -23.37
C ILE A 294 -14.46 -17.75 -24.81
N GLY A 295 -13.84 -18.52 -25.71
CA GLY A 295 -14.34 -18.72 -27.06
C GLY A 295 -15.75 -19.33 -27.08
N LYS A 296 -16.02 -20.36 -26.26
CA LYS A 296 -17.34 -20.97 -26.12
C LYS A 296 -18.37 -20.01 -25.49
N LEU A 297 -17.98 -19.21 -24.50
CA LEU A 297 -18.86 -18.20 -23.89
C LEU A 297 -19.19 -17.05 -24.85
N LEU A 298 -18.21 -16.59 -25.64
CA LEU A 298 -18.43 -15.59 -26.68
C LEU A 298 -19.30 -16.13 -27.83
N LEU A 299 -19.06 -17.36 -28.25
CA LEU A 299 -19.89 -18.05 -29.24
C LEU A 299 -21.33 -18.27 -28.74
N SER A 300 -21.50 -18.68 -27.48
CA SER A 300 -22.84 -18.85 -26.91
C SER A 300 -23.60 -17.53 -26.79
N LYS A 301 -22.94 -16.43 -26.44
CA LYS A 301 -23.55 -15.10 -26.42
C LYS A 301 -23.83 -14.56 -27.82
N LEU A 302 -22.96 -14.84 -28.80
CA LEU A 302 -23.17 -14.48 -30.20
C LEU A 302 -24.35 -15.27 -30.82
N ILE A 303 -24.47 -16.57 -30.51
CA ILE A 303 -25.57 -17.41 -30.93
C ILE A 303 -26.90 -16.92 -30.32
N PHE A 304 -26.90 -16.49 -29.06
CA PHE A 304 -28.09 -15.90 -28.42
C PHE A 304 -28.50 -14.53 -29.01
N PHE A 305 -27.56 -13.81 -29.62
CA PHE A 305 -27.80 -12.50 -30.21
C PHE A 305 -28.23 -12.58 -31.68
N PHE A 306 -27.94 -13.71 -32.35
CA PHE A 306 -28.25 -13.88 -33.81
C PHE A 306 -29.36 -14.89 -34.11
N LEU A 307 -29.98 -15.54 -33.10
CA LEU A 307 -31.24 -16.29 -33.30
C LEU A 307 -32.39 -15.59 -32.57
N PRO A 308 -33.11 -14.66 -33.23
CA PRO A 308 -34.46 -14.31 -32.78
C PRO A 308 -35.41 -15.43 -33.20
N LEU A 309 -36.19 -15.93 -32.22
CA LEU A 309 -37.42 -16.70 -32.46
C LEU A 309 -38.36 -15.93 -33.35
#